data_a7b6ab1e2d18e28ab4f894f558ef4f77
#
_entry.id   a7b6ab1e2d18e28ab4f894f558ef4f77
#
_cell.length_a   1.000
_cell.length_b   1.000
_cell.length_c   1.000
_cell.angle_alpha   90.00
_cell.angle_beta   90.00
_cell.angle_gamma   90.00
#
_symmetry.space_group_name_H-M   'P 1'
#
loop_
_entity.id
_entity.type
_entity.pdbx_description
1 polymer ?
#
loop_
_entity_poly.entity_id
_entity_poly.type
_entity_poly.pdbx_seq_one_letter_code
_entity_poly.pdbx_strand_id
1 'polypeptide(L)'
;KIPHIMKRLLTLIALAVLAVSMSAQTPKNVVYSFTEASDLNLIGKIHDNTPNPYHRVDTVKYKGFTVGENRQVRCATGLAVLFKTNSTTISVKTEYGWQYNSVSTMPIAYRGYDLYIKKNGEWLYAMSKASAVGKEDENLVLIKDMDNSMKECMLYLPTWCVVTDLQIGIDEGCSIGAIE
;
A
#
# COMPACT_ATOMS: atom_id res chain seq x y z
N LYS A 1 55.89 -10.11 -21.36
CA LYS A 1 55.52 -9.85 -19.93
C LYS A 1 55.15 -8.37 -19.81
N ILE A 2 53.93 -8.06 -19.44
CA ILE A 2 53.44 -6.69 -19.26
C ILE A 2 54.15 -6.09 -18.03
N PRO A 3 54.80 -4.91 -18.17
CA PRO A 3 55.53 -4.27 -17.07
C PRO A 3 54.59 -3.99 -15.87
N HIS A 4 55.15 -4.09 -14.66
CA HIS A 4 54.38 -3.96 -13.40
C HIS A 4 53.65 -2.60 -13.28
N ILE A 5 54.21 -1.54 -13.86
CA ILE A 5 53.62 -0.19 -13.92
C ILE A 5 52.37 -0.18 -14.81
N MET A 6 52.40 -0.88 -15.93
CA MET A 6 51.27 -0.94 -16.85
C MET A 6 50.09 -1.75 -16.28
N LYS A 7 50.36 -2.77 -15.46
CA LYS A 7 49.33 -3.51 -14.71
C LYS A 7 48.63 -2.61 -13.69
N ARG A 8 49.37 -1.81 -12.94
CA ARG A 8 48.81 -0.85 -11.95
C ARG A 8 48.00 0.25 -12.62
N LEU A 9 48.44 0.73 -13.80
CA LEU A 9 47.69 1.75 -14.55
C LEU A 9 46.37 1.18 -15.08
N LEU A 10 46.36 -0.04 -15.61
CA LEU A 10 45.15 -0.74 -16.06
C LEU A 10 44.16 -1.00 -14.91
N THR A 11 44.67 -1.34 -13.71
CA THR A 11 43.80 -1.56 -12.54
C THR A 11 43.19 -0.25 -12.05
N LEU A 12 43.90 0.86 -12.07
CA LEU A 12 43.40 2.18 -11.71
C LEU A 12 42.34 2.69 -12.71
N ILE A 13 42.54 2.46 -14.01
CA ILE A 13 41.57 2.80 -15.05
C ILE A 13 40.31 1.95 -14.90
N ALA A 14 40.43 0.64 -14.61
CA ALA A 14 39.29 -0.24 -14.38
C ALA A 14 38.44 0.16 -13.14
N LEU A 15 39.17 0.58 -12.04
CA LEU A 15 38.46 1.10 -10.85
C LEU A 15 37.77 2.45 -11.12
N ALA A 16 38.38 3.33 -11.92
CA ALA A 16 37.79 4.62 -12.28
C ALA A 16 36.53 4.44 -13.17
N VAL A 17 36.55 3.48 -14.09
CA VAL A 17 35.40 3.15 -14.94
C VAL A 17 34.27 2.53 -14.12
N LEU A 18 34.56 1.69 -13.12
CA LEU A 18 33.55 1.16 -12.19
C LEU A 18 32.92 2.27 -11.31
N ALA A 19 33.70 3.27 -10.90
CA ALA A 19 33.22 4.38 -10.09
C ALA A 19 32.26 5.31 -10.87
N VAL A 20 32.45 5.46 -12.19
CA VAL A 20 31.58 6.29 -13.05
C VAL A 20 30.22 5.62 -13.31
N SER A 21 30.16 4.29 -13.25
CA SER A 21 28.88 3.55 -13.42
C SER A 21 27.97 3.54 -12.17
N MET A 22 28.45 4.02 -11.04
CA MET A 22 27.62 4.33 -9.87
C MET A 22 27.12 5.78 -9.93
N SER A 23 26.51 6.18 -11.04
CA SER A 23 25.68 7.40 -11.06
C SER A 23 24.55 7.20 -10.06
N ALA A 24 24.60 7.91 -8.95
CA ALA A 24 23.48 8.02 -8.05
C ALA A 24 22.28 8.52 -8.88
N GLN A 25 21.33 7.65 -9.15
CA GLN A 25 20.08 8.06 -9.77
C GLN A 25 19.47 9.09 -8.83
N THR A 26 19.37 10.33 -9.29
CA THR A 26 18.59 11.37 -8.60
C THR A 26 17.23 10.76 -8.31
N PRO A 27 16.71 10.82 -7.06
CA PRO A 27 15.40 10.28 -6.76
C PRO A 27 14.40 10.93 -7.70
N LYS A 28 13.80 10.11 -8.58
CA LYS A 28 12.75 10.58 -9.48
C LYS A 28 11.60 11.00 -8.58
N ASN A 29 11.20 12.27 -8.65
CA ASN A 29 9.97 12.70 -8.00
C ASN A 29 8.83 11.89 -8.60
N VAL A 30 8.35 10.90 -7.87
CA VAL A 30 7.23 10.07 -8.31
C VAL A 30 5.97 10.91 -8.18
N VAL A 31 5.29 11.15 -9.30
CA VAL A 31 3.98 11.77 -9.33
C VAL A 31 2.95 10.63 -9.30
N TYR A 32 1.97 10.76 -8.42
CA TYR A 32 0.92 9.76 -8.25
C TYR A 32 -0.40 10.23 -8.82
N SER A 33 -1.12 9.34 -9.49
CA SER A 33 -2.56 9.46 -9.72
C SER A 33 -3.30 8.62 -8.65
N PHE A 34 -4.41 9.16 -8.14
CA PHE A 34 -5.19 8.55 -7.07
C PHE A 34 -6.57 8.14 -7.57
N THR A 35 -7.02 6.96 -7.13
CA THR A 35 -8.35 6.41 -7.42
C THR A 35 -9.02 6.07 -6.10
N GLU A 36 -10.31 6.43 -5.97
CA GLU A 36 -11.12 6.05 -4.81
C GLU A 36 -11.20 4.53 -4.72
N ALA A 37 -10.84 3.98 -3.56
CA ALA A 37 -10.86 2.53 -3.37
C ALA A 37 -12.29 1.95 -3.40
N SER A 38 -13.31 2.79 -3.12
CA SER A 38 -14.73 2.43 -3.25
C SER A 38 -15.19 2.23 -4.69
N ASP A 39 -14.48 2.76 -5.68
CA ASP A 39 -14.76 2.58 -7.10
C ASP A 39 -14.17 1.27 -7.66
N LEU A 40 -13.44 0.54 -6.82
CA LEU A 40 -12.85 -0.76 -7.10
C LEU A 40 -13.65 -1.89 -6.45
N ASN A 41 -13.17 -3.14 -6.55
CA ASN A 41 -13.90 -4.26 -5.95
C ASN A 41 -13.60 -4.36 -4.44
N LEU A 42 -14.47 -3.82 -3.61
CA LEU A 42 -14.41 -4.00 -2.17
C LEU A 42 -15.05 -5.34 -1.78
N ILE A 43 -14.30 -6.20 -1.11
CA ILE A 43 -14.73 -7.53 -0.67
C ILE A 43 -14.67 -7.68 0.85
N GLY A 44 -15.27 -8.74 1.40
CA GLY A 44 -15.28 -9.04 2.83
C GLY A 44 -16.46 -8.43 3.59
N LYS A 45 -17.36 -7.70 2.91
CA LYS A 45 -18.60 -7.16 3.50
C LYS A 45 -19.69 -8.22 3.53
N ILE A 46 -20.48 -8.21 4.63
CA ILE A 46 -21.71 -8.99 4.75
C ILE A 46 -22.90 -8.14 4.24
N HIS A 47 -22.84 -6.82 4.42
CA HIS A 47 -23.87 -5.87 4.02
C HIS A 47 -23.28 -4.80 3.10
N ASP A 48 -23.71 -4.76 1.85
CA ASP A 48 -23.13 -3.85 0.85
C ASP A 48 -23.54 -2.39 1.07
N ASN A 49 -24.75 -2.16 1.62
CA ASN A 49 -25.35 -0.83 1.77
C ASN A 49 -25.10 -0.23 3.16
N THR A 50 -23.85 0.00 3.51
CA THR A 50 -23.49 0.79 4.70
C THR A 50 -23.29 2.26 4.32
N PRO A 51 -23.59 3.24 5.21
CA PRO A 51 -23.42 4.68 4.92
C PRO A 51 -22.00 5.07 4.52
N ASN A 52 -21.00 4.35 5.01
CA ASN A 52 -19.62 4.47 4.56
C ASN A 52 -19.18 3.10 3.99
N PRO A 53 -18.55 3.05 2.81
CA PRO A 53 -18.21 1.79 2.13
C PRO A 53 -17.27 0.90 2.95
N TYR A 54 -16.44 1.49 3.81
CA TYR A 54 -15.46 0.77 4.62
C TYR A 54 -16.00 0.33 5.99
N HIS A 55 -17.25 0.62 6.32
CA HIS A 55 -17.90 0.12 7.53
C HIS A 55 -18.48 -1.28 7.31
N ARG A 56 -18.22 -2.21 8.21
CA ARG A 56 -18.75 -3.57 8.15
C ARG A 56 -20.23 -3.64 8.53
N VAL A 57 -20.67 -2.76 9.42
CA VAL A 57 -22.04 -2.72 9.94
C VAL A 57 -22.62 -1.31 9.83
N ASP A 58 -23.85 -1.23 9.38
CA ASP A 58 -24.66 -0.01 9.43
C ASP A 58 -25.18 0.23 10.86
N THR A 59 -24.46 1.01 11.65
CA THR A 59 -24.85 1.35 13.03
C THR A 59 -25.92 2.44 13.12
N VAL A 60 -26.34 3.00 11.99
CA VAL A 60 -27.54 3.87 11.90
C VAL A 60 -28.79 3.01 11.86
N LYS A 61 -28.77 1.95 11.08
CA LYS A 61 -29.88 0.98 10.93
C LYS A 61 -29.96 0.03 12.13
N TYR A 62 -28.84 -0.55 12.54
CA TYR A 62 -28.76 -1.53 13.64
C TYR A 62 -28.36 -0.82 14.92
N LYS A 63 -29.30 -0.69 15.85
CA LYS A 63 -29.15 -0.03 17.15
C LYS A 63 -28.80 -1.05 18.25
N GLY A 64 -28.42 -0.55 19.43
CA GLY A 64 -28.18 -1.37 20.61
C GLY A 64 -26.70 -1.60 20.95
N PHE A 65 -25.80 -1.11 20.12
CA PHE A 65 -24.37 -1.16 20.42
C PHE A 65 -23.98 -0.13 21.50
N THR A 66 -23.16 -0.53 22.45
CA THR A 66 -22.44 0.39 23.32
C THR A 66 -21.48 1.26 22.49
N VAL A 67 -20.94 2.34 23.08
CA VAL A 67 -19.99 3.23 22.40
C VAL A 67 -18.76 2.47 21.90
N GLY A 68 -18.25 1.52 22.68
CA GLY A 68 -17.09 0.70 22.30
C GLY A 68 -17.40 -0.25 21.15
N GLU A 69 -18.50 -1.00 21.24
CA GLU A 69 -18.96 -1.91 20.19
C GLU A 69 -19.26 -1.17 18.88
N ASN A 70 -19.90 0.00 18.98
CA ASN A 70 -20.21 0.83 17.83
C ASN A 70 -18.93 1.24 17.05
N ARG A 71 -17.85 1.52 17.75
CA ARG A 71 -16.53 1.79 17.13
C ARG A 71 -15.96 0.54 16.47
N GLN A 72 -15.98 -0.60 17.17
CA GLN A 72 -15.36 -1.85 16.69
C GLN A 72 -16.09 -2.45 15.49
N VAL A 73 -17.43 -2.45 15.47
CA VAL A 73 -18.20 -3.02 14.34
C VAL A 73 -18.04 -2.20 13.05
N ARG A 74 -17.59 -0.94 13.14
CA ARG A 74 -17.27 -0.09 11.99
C ARG A 74 -15.83 -0.21 11.52
N CYS A 75 -14.94 -0.87 12.26
CA CYS A 75 -13.58 -1.09 11.80
C CYS A 75 -13.55 -1.89 10.49
N ALA A 76 -12.55 -1.63 9.65
CA ALA A 76 -12.43 -2.26 8.33
C ALA A 76 -11.87 -3.70 8.36
N THR A 77 -11.84 -4.33 9.54
CA THR A 77 -11.32 -5.69 9.75
C THR A 77 -11.90 -6.70 8.75
N GLY A 78 -11.04 -7.37 7.99
CA GLY A 78 -11.44 -8.39 7.02
C GLY A 78 -11.94 -7.84 5.69
N LEU A 79 -12.02 -6.52 5.52
CA LEU A 79 -12.26 -5.91 4.23
C LEU A 79 -10.97 -5.88 3.41
N ALA A 80 -11.09 -6.10 2.11
CA ALA A 80 -10.00 -5.94 1.18
C ALA A 80 -10.49 -5.29 -0.12
N VAL A 81 -9.58 -4.60 -0.82
CA VAL A 81 -9.80 -4.03 -2.15
C VAL A 81 -9.07 -4.87 -3.16
N LEU A 82 -9.81 -5.39 -4.15
CA LEU A 82 -9.25 -6.07 -5.31
C LEU A 82 -9.16 -5.09 -6.47
N PHE A 83 -8.01 -5.04 -7.12
CA PHE A 83 -7.77 -4.18 -8.29
C PHE A 83 -6.67 -4.74 -9.17
N LYS A 84 -6.62 -4.27 -10.42
CA LYS A 84 -5.52 -4.56 -11.36
C LYS A 84 -4.77 -3.27 -11.70
N THR A 85 -3.44 -3.35 -11.83
CA THR A 85 -2.61 -2.22 -12.22
C THR A 85 -1.33 -2.67 -12.90
N ASN A 86 -0.77 -1.83 -13.79
CA ASN A 86 0.56 -1.98 -14.37
C ASN A 86 1.60 -1.05 -13.71
N SER A 87 1.25 -0.39 -12.61
CA SER A 87 2.16 0.50 -11.90
C SER A 87 3.34 -0.24 -11.28
N THR A 88 4.48 0.42 -11.22
CA THR A 88 5.68 -0.06 -10.51
C THR A 88 5.63 0.27 -9.02
N THR A 89 4.74 1.19 -8.63
CA THR A 89 4.55 1.66 -7.26
C THR A 89 3.08 1.61 -6.90
N ILE A 90 2.77 1.20 -5.68
CA ILE A 90 1.43 1.28 -5.08
C ILE A 90 1.55 2.02 -3.76
N SER A 91 0.68 3.00 -3.56
CA SER A 91 0.57 3.78 -2.34
C SER A 91 -0.88 3.94 -1.91
N VAL A 92 -1.11 4.42 -0.69
CA VAL A 92 -2.44 4.75 -0.19
C VAL A 92 -2.43 6.11 0.49
N LYS A 93 -3.54 6.84 0.35
CA LYS A 93 -3.95 7.93 1.22
C LYS A 93 -5.19 7.52 1.96
N THR A 94 -5.21 7.70 3.26
CA THR A 94 -6.28 7.22 4.11
C THR A 94 -6.70 8.29 5.09
N GLU A 95 -8.01 8.51 5.17
CA GLU A 95 -8.59 9.23 6.30
C GLU A 95 -9.05 8.22 7.35
N TYR A 96 -8.58 8.42 8.58
CA TYR A 96 -8.90 7.54 9.69
C TYR A 96 -9.91 8.21 10.63
N GLY A 97 -10.95 7.48 10.98
CA GLY A 97 -11.81 7.79 12.09
C GLY A 97 -11.21 7.28 13.40
N TRP A 98 -12.03 6.57 14.21
CA TRP A 98 -11.53 6.00 15.44
C TRP A 98 -10.48 4.92 15.20
N GLN A 99 -9.40 4.96 16.00
CA GLN A 99 -8.31 3.99 15.99
C GLN A 99 -8.14 3.39 17.38
N TYR A 100 -7.90 2.07 17.47
CA TYR A 100 -7.55 1.43 18.73
C TYR A 100 -6.06 1.64 19.02
N ASN A 101 -5.78 2.81 19.55
CA ASN A 101 -4.43 3.23 19.94
C ASN A 101 -4.25 3.03 21.45
N SER A 102 -3.54 1.98 21.85
CA SER A 102 -3.19 1.70 23.25
C SER A 102 -1.69 1.47 23.39
N VAL A 103 -1.19 1.57 24.62
CA VAL A 103 0.24 1.36 24.93
C VAL A 103 0.76 -0.04 24.56
N SER A 104 -0.14 -1.01 24.40
CA SER A 104 0.19 -2.39 24.03
C SER A 104 -0.07 -2.71 22.55
N THR A 105 -0.47 -1.72 21.74
CA THR A 105 -0.86 -1.94 20.36
C THR A 105 0.06 -1.17 19.41
N MET A 106 0.75 -1.89 18.54
CA MET A 106 1.63 -1.27 17.53
C MET A 106 0.83 -0.72 16.34
N PRO A 107 1.32 0.33 15.66
CA PRO A 107 0.67 0.91 14.48
C PRO A 107 0.27 -0.11 13.41
N ILE A 108 1.08 -1.12 13.17
CA ILE A 108 0.78 -2.18 12.20
C ILE A 108 -0.49 -2.96 12.53
N ALA A 109 -0.83 -3.10 13.81
CA ALA A 109 -2.00 -3.85 14.25
C ALA A 109 -3.31 -3.07 14.06
N TYR A 110 -3.30 -1.74 14.18
CA TYR A 110 -4.54 -0.97 14.10
C TYR A 110 -4.69 -0.12 12.84
N ARG A 111 -3.61 0.14 12.08
CA ARG A 111 -3.67 0.86 10.80
C ARG A 111 -2.73 0.29 9.73
N GLY A 112 -2.33 -0.97 9.89
CA GLY A 112 -1.52 -1.68 8.89
C GLY A 112 -2.33 -2.16 7.71
N TYR A 113 -1.70 -2.11 6.54
CA TYR A 113 -2.17 -2.67 5.29
C TYR A 113 -1.36 -3.92 4.96
N ASP A 114 -2.02 -4.95 4.42
CA ASP A 114 -1.37 -6.14 3.87
C ASP A 114 -1.67 -6.22 2.38
N LEU A 115 -0.62 -6.22 1.55
CA LEU A 115 -0.74 -6.32 0.09
C LEU A 115 -0.37 -7.72 -0.36
N TYR A 116 -1.21 -8.30 -1.19
CA TYR A 116 -0.98 -9.52 -1.94
C TYR A 116 -1.01 -9.24 -3.44
N ILE A 117 -0.18 -9.95 -4.20
CA ILE A 117 -0.15 -9.88 -5.66
C ILE A 117 -0.38 -11.28 -6.19
N LYS A 118 -1.26 -11.42 -7.20
CA LYS A 118 -1.57 -12.70 -7.82
C LYS A 118 -0.50 -13.10 -8.83
N LYS A 119 0.05 -14.28 -8.68
CA LYS A 119 1.02 -14.87 -9.61
C LYS A 119 0.70 -16.33 -9.84
N ASN A 120 0.59 -16.73 -11.11
CA ASN A 120 0.24 -18.10 -11.50
C ASN A 120 -1.07 -18.62 -10.88
N GLY A 121 -2.04 -17.75 -10.68
CA GLY A 121 -3.34 -18.08 -10.08
C GLY A 121 -3.37 -18.05 -8.55
N GLU A 122 -2.25 -17.85 -7.87
CA GLU A 122 -2.15 -17.85 -6.41
C GLU A 122 -1.88 -16.43 -5.87
N TRP A 123 -2.50 -16.09 -4.72
CA TRP A 123 -2.25 -14.86 -3.99
C TRP A 123 -0.98 -14.99 -3.14
N LEU A 124 0.06 -14.24 -3.50
CA LEU A 124 1.32 -14.22 -2.79
C LEU A 124 1.42 -12.95 -1.95
N TYR A 125 1.80 -13.11 -0.69
CA TYR A 125 2.08 -11.99 0.20
C TYR A 125 3.24 -11.15 -0.35
N ALA A 126 3.01 -9.85 -0.49
CA ALA A 126 3.99 -8.90 -1.01
C ALA A 126 4.60 -8.05 0.09
N MET A 127 3.78 -7.48 0.99
CA MET A 127 4.25 -6.60 2.05
C MET A 127 3.17 -6.27 3.07
N SER A 128 3.59 -5.85 4.28
CA SER A 128 2.77 -5.17 5.29
C SER A 128 3.38 -3.83 5.65
N LYS A 129 2.55 -2.79 5.79
CA LYS A 129 3.02 -1.45 6.17
C LYS A 129 1.94 -0.63 6.86
N ALA A 130 2.37 0.23 7.78
CA ALA A 130 1.52 1.22 8.42
C ALA A 130 2.18 2.60 8.33
N SER A 131 1.37 3.67 8.34
CA SER A 131 1.88 5.04 8.47
C SER A 131 2.57 5.23 9.83
N ALA A 132 3.61 6.06 9.88
CA ALA A 132 4.24 6.44 11.13
C ALA A 132 3.27 7.28 11.98
N VAL A 133 3.48 7.30 13.30
CA VAL A 133 2.71 8.15 14.20
C VAL A 133 2.94 9.63 13.86
N GLY A 134 1.85 10.38 13.70
CA GLY A 134 1.89 11.80 13.31
C GLY A 134 2.07 12.03 11.80
N LYS A 135 1.98 10.97 10.98
CA LYS A 135 2.07 11.02 9.51
C LYS A 135 0.93 10.25 8.86
N GLU A 136 -0.19 10.20 9.52
CA GLU A 136 -1.38 9.44 9.12
C GLU A 136 -1.97 9.98 7.82
N ASP A 137 -1.90 11.30 7.60
CA ASP A 137 -2.45 12.00 6.43
C ASP A 137 -1.49 12.00 5.23
N GLU A 138 -0.25 11.51 5.42
CA GLU A 138 0.72 11.44 4.32
C GLU A 138 0.42 10.26 3.39
N ASN A 139 0.84 10.40 2.12
CA ASN A 139 0.83 9.28 1.18
C ASN A 139 1.76 8.15 1.65
N LEU A 140 1.19 7.01 1.99
CA LEU A 140 1.94 5.83 2.42
C LEU A 140 2.31 4.98 1.21
N VAL A 141 3.56 5.04 0.77
CA VAL A 141 4.06 4.13 -0.26
C VAL A 141 4.15 2.72 0.31
N LEU A 142 3.34 1.81 -0.20
CA LEU A 142 3.29 0.41 0.22
C LEU A 142 4.46 -0.36 -0.40
N ILE A 143 4.53 -0.41 -1.71
CA ILE A 143 5.55 -1.13 -2.48
C ILE A 143 6.03 -0.27 -3.65
N LYS A 144 7.27 -0.47 -4.10
CA LYS A 144 7.87 0.21 -5.26
C LYS A 144 8.84 -0.72 -5.98
N ASP A 145 9.31 -0.27 -7.12
CA ASP A 145 10.31 -0.97 -7.95
C ASP A 145 9.81 -2.35 -8.46
N MET A 146 8.50 -2.51 -8.63
CA MET A 146 7.91 -3.66 -9.31
C MET A 146 8.14 -3.56 -10.83
N ASP A 147 7.90 -4.65 -11.56
CA ASP A 147 7.80 -4.60 -13.01
C ASP A 147 6.53 -3.86 -13.46
N ASN A 148 6.46 -3.47 -14.73
CA ASN A 148 5.34 -2.74 -15.33
C ASN A 148 4.30 -3.66 -16.01
N SER A 149 4.33 -4.96 -15.73
CA SER A 149 3.28 -5.88 -16.20
C SER A 149 1.97 -5.62 -15.46
N MET A 150 0.84 -5.94 -16.11
CA MET A 150 -0.47 -5.92 -15.46
C MET A 150 -0.51 -6.99 -14.37
N LYS A 151 -0.85 -6.59 -13.14
CA LYS A 151 -0.93 -7.48 -11.98
C LYS A 151 -2.25 -7.28 -11.24
N GLU A 152 -2.83 -8.37 -10.77
CA GLU A 152 -3.96 -8.34 -9.85
C GLU A 152 -3.43 -8.20 -8.43
N CYS A 153 -4.03 -7.29 -7.67
CA CYS A 153 -3.66 -6.94 -6.30
C CYS A 153 -4.85 -7.12 -5.37
N MET A 154 -4.58 -7.56 -4.15
CA MET A 154 -5.54 -7.61 -3.04
C MET A 154 -4.93 -6.88 -1.85
N LEU A 155 -5.56 -5.79 -1.45
CA LEU A 155 -5.13 -4.93 -0.36
C LEU A 155 -6.08 -5.09 0.82
N TYR A 156 -5.64 -5.80 1.88
CA TYR A 156 -6.38 -5.85 3.14
C TYR A 156 -6.29 -4.53 3.87
N LEU A 157 -7.44 -4.07 4.36
CA LEU A 157 -7.59 -2.83 5.10
C LEU A 157 -7.21 -2.99 6.57
N PRO A 158 -6.89 -1.89 7.26
CA PRO A 158 -6.50 -1.92 8.67
C PRO A 158 -7.51 -2.59 9.59
N THR A 159 -7.01 -3.39 10.53
CA THR A 159 -7.84 -4.24 11.36
C THR A 159 -8.59 -3.47 12.45
N TRP A 160 -7.91 -2.57 13.18
CA TRP A 160 -8.47 -1.95 14.39
C TRP A 160 -8.62 -0.44 14.27
N CYS A 161 -9.07 0.01 13.09
CA CYS A 161 -9.48 1.40 12.90
C CYS A 161 -10.71 1.49 12.00
N VAL A 162 -11.40 2.59 12.14
CA VAL A 162 -12.44 3.01 11.21
C VAL A 162 -11.77 3.77 10.08
N VAL A 163 -11.85 3.26 8.87
CA VAL A 163 -11.46 3.97 7.65
C VAL A 163 -12.65 4.81 7.21
N THR A 164 -12.46 6.11 7.03
CA THR A 164 -13.51 7.02 6.57
C THR A 164 -13.38 7.32 5.08
N ASP A 165 -12.13 7.38 4.57
CA ASP A 165 -11.83 7.50 3.16
C ASP A 165 -10.53 6.76 2.82
N LEU A 166 -10.42 6.25 1.59
CA LEU A 166 -9.25 5.53 1.08
C LEU A 166 -9.06 5.74 -0.40
N GLN A 167 -7.90 6.23 -0.77
CA GLN A 167 -7.45 6.34 -2.14
C GLN A 167 -6.23 5.46 -2.39
N ILE A 168 -6.22 4.77 -3.53
CA ILE A 168 -5.06 4.01 -4.01
C ILE A 168 -4.30 4.87 -5.01
N GLY A 169 -3.02 5.12 -4.72
CA GLY A 169 -2.10 5.87 -5.56
C GLY A 169 -1.20 4.94 -6.37
N ILE A 170 -1.08 5.26 -7.65
CA ILE A 170 -0.20 4.58 -8.61
C ILE A 170 0.68 5.60 -9.34
N ASP A 171 1.74 5.16 -10.01
CA ASP A 171 2.58 6.03 -10.83
C ASP A 171 1.75 6.71 -11.92
N GLU A 172 1.94 8.02 -12.13
CA GLU A 172 1.24 8.77 -13.16
C GLU A 172 1.44 8.15 -14.55
N GLY A 173 0.38 8.05 -15.32
CA GLY A 173 0.37 7.43 -16.65
C GLY A 173 0.19 5.91 -16.63
N CYS A 174 0.19 5.26 -15.46
CA CYS A 174 -0.21 3.87 -15.31
C CYS A 174 -1.74 3.73 -15.20
N SER A 175 -2.23 2.53 -15.36
CA SER A 175 -3.66 2.20 -15.25
C SER A 175 -3.97 1.46 -13.95
N ILE A 176 -5.16 1.73 -13.41
CA ILE A 176 -5.77 0.99 -12.31
C ILE A 176 -7.24 0.74 -12.64
N GLY A 177 -7.78 -0.39 -12.23
CA GLY A 177 -9.20 -0.72 -12.42
C GLY A 177 -9.64 -1.93 -11.61
N ALA A 178 -10.95 -2.13 -11.57
CA ALA A 178 -11.55 -3.31 -10.93
C ALA A 178 -11.11 -4.61 -11.62
N ILE A 179 -11.13 -5.73 -10.90
CA ILE A 179 -10.93 -7.09 -11.44
C ILE A 179 -12.31 -7.58 -11.90
N GLU A 180 -12.38 -8.12 -13.10
CA GLU A 180 -13.59 -8.72 -13.66
C GLU A 180 -13.86 -10.10 -13.08
#